data_06919f34407306e423c7485615708d9c
#
_entry.id   06919f34407306e423c7485615708d9c
#
_cell.length_a   1.000
_cell.length_b   1.000
_cell.length_c   1.000
_cell.angle_alpha   90.00
_cell.angle_beta   90.00
_cell.angle_gamma   90.00
#
_symmetry.space_group_name_H-M   'P 1'
#
loop_
_entity.id
_entity.type
_entity.pdbx_description
1 polymer ?
#
loop_
_entity_poly.entity_id
_entity_poly.type
_entity_poly.pdbx_seq_one_letter_code
_entity_poly.pdbx_strand_id
1 'polypeptide(L)'
;TPIKSSAASDVYKRQIVTLAMQTVCFGAICLYTGGQNIYKIGDFKIFGQGEVFGIIPVTVTFMLIMLVITHIILKYTKFGRYLYAIGGNSEAANAAGIQVCKIKWTAFIVSGIFAAIAGMVMMGRLNAGIPSEGTGYETDAITATVIGGTSFSGGAGTAFGTLLGSLIIGVLNNIMNLMGIDSYLQMIIKGAIIIFAVLIDVLSKTQKIKVKIMAPAEGGQK
;
A
#
# COMPACT_ATOMS: atom_id res chain seq x y z
N THR A 1 4.03 -22.28 -23.97
CA THR A 1 2.94 -22.06 -23.01
C THR A 1 2.56 -20.57 -23.00
N PRO A 2 1.58 -20.13 -23.81
CA PRO A 2 1.27 -18.70 -24.02
C PRO A 2 0.63 -18.00 -22.82
N ILE A 3 0.06 -18.73 -21.86
CA ILE A 3 -0.71 -18.16 -20.73
C ILE A 3 0.18 -17.44 -19.69
N LYS A 4 1.38 -17.93 -19.41
CA LYS A 4 2.30 -17.29 -18.47
C LYS A 4 2.90 -15.98 -19.01
N SER A 5 3.10 -15.88 -20.32
CA SER A 5 3.63 -14.66 -20.96
C SER A 5 2.60 -13.53 -20.97
N SER A 6 1.31 -13.85 -21.10
CA SER A 6 0.21 -12.88 -21.07
C SER A 6 0.04 -12.25 -19.67
N ALA A 7 0.04 -13.05 -18.60
CA ALA A 7 -0.12 -12.56 -17.24
C ALA A 7 1.07 -11.66 -16.79
N ALA A 8 2.30 -12.03 -17.13
CA ALA A 8 3.48 -11.22 -16.87
C ALA A 8 3.45 -9.90 -17.65
N SER A 9 3.03 -9.94 -18.92
CA SER A 9 2.84 -8.75 -19.76
C SER A 9 1.80 -7.78 -19.19
N ASP A 10 0.70 -8.31 -18.63
CA ASP A 10 -0.36 -7.47 -18.05
C ASP A 10 0.07 -6.80 -16.74
N VAL A 11 0.87 -7.45 -15.93
CA VAL A 11 1.45 -6.84 -14.70
C VAL A 11 2.40 -5.71 -15.07
N TYR A 12 3.29 -5.94 -16.01
CA TYR A 12 4.27 -4.95 -16.49
C TYR A 12 3.59 -3.70 -17.11
N LYS A 13 2.56 -3.90 -17.94
CA LYS A 13 1.78 -2.78 -18.51
C LYS A 13 1.15 -1.90 -17.43
N ARG A 14 0.60 -2.49 -16.36
CA ARG A 14 0.00 -1.72 -15.25
C ARG A 14 1.02 -0.91 -14.48
N GLN A 15 2.18 -1.49 -14.19
CA GLN A 15 3.26 -0.77 -13.49
C GLN A 15 3.74 0.44 -14.29
N ILE A 16 3.91 0.30 -15.62
CA ILE A 16 4.29 1.42 -16.48
C ILE A 16 3.24 2.52 -16.46
N VAL A 17 1.95 2.18 -16.56
CA VAL A 17 0.86 3.16 -16.56
C VAL A 17 0.78 3.92 -15.24
N THR A 18 0.94 3.24 -14.09
CA THR A 18 0.92 3.91 -12.78
C THR A 18 2.12 4.82 -12.57
N LEU A 19 3.32 4.39 -12.98
CA LEU A 19 4.53 5.23 -12.93
C LEU A 19 4.42 6.45 -13.86
N ALA A 20 3.88 6.26 -15.06
CA ALA A 20 3.64 7.36 -15.98
C ALA A 20 2.66 8.38 -15.39
N MET A 21 1.56 7.91 -14.76
CA MET A 21 0.58 8.79 -14.12
C MET A 21 1.17 9.53 -12.92
N GLN A 22 2.01 8.88 -12.12
CA GLN A 22 2.75 9.53 -11.03
C GLN A 22 3.60 10.68 -11.56
N THR A 23 4.34 10.46 -12.65
CA THR A 23 5.17 11.49 -13.28
C THR A 23 4.34 12.65 -13.82
N VAL A 24 3.19 12.37 -14.45
CA VAL A 24 2.26 13.40 -14.94
C VAL A 24 1.71 14.24 -13.79
N CYS A 25 1.24 13.61 -12.72
CA CYS A 25 0.72 14.32 -11.55
C CYS A 25 1.80 15.18 -10.88
N PHE A 26 3.02 14.65 -10.74
CA PHE A 26 4.15 15.40 -10.18
C PHE A 26 4.50 16.61 -11.06
N GLY A 27 4.59 16.42 -12.37
CA GLY A 27 4.84 17.52 -13.32
C GLY A 27 3.75 18.58 -13.28
N ALA A 28 2.47 18.19 -13.19
CA ALA A 28 1.35 19.10 -13.07
C ALA A 28 1.39 19.95 -11.79
N ILE A 29 1.73 19.32 -10.64
CA ILE A 29 1.89 20.04 -9.37
C ILE A 29 3.05 21.02 -9.45
N CYS A 30 4.21 20.60 -9.98
CA CYS A 30 5.37 21.48 -10.14
C CYS A 30 5.07 22.66 -11.08
N LEU A 31 4.31 22.42 -12.14
CA LEU A 31 3.90 23.48 -13.07
C LEU A 31 2.94 24.49 -12.40
N TYR A 32 1.99 24.01 -11.61
CA TYR A 32 1.05 24.84 -10.88
C TYR A 32 1.73 25.70 -9.78
N THR A 33 2.68 25.10 -9.05
CA THR A 33 3.39 25.76 -7.94
C THR A 33 4.64 26.54 -8.39
N GLY A 34 5.03 26.45 -9.67
CA GLY A 34 6.32 26.94 -10.15
C GLY A 34 7.50 26.24 -9.50
N GLY A 35 7.31 24.99 -9.00
CA GLY A 35 8.33 24.25 -8.25
C GLY A 35 8.62 24.78 -6.85
N GLN A 36 7.85 25.78 -6.39
CA GLN A 36 8.07 26.42 -5.09
C GLN A 36 7.21 25.77 -4.00
N ASN A 37 7.71 25.79 -2.77
CA ASN A 37 6.97 25.38 -1.59
C ASN A 37 5.97 26.48 -1.21
N ILE A 38 4.72 26.10 -0.96
CA ILE A 38 3.67 27.00 -0.51
C ILE A 38 3.57 26.89 1.00
N TYR A 39 3.96 27.96 1.71
CA TYR A 39 3.90 28.01 3.16
C TYR A 39 2.64 28.75 3.64
N LYS A 40 2.22 28.46 4.88
CA LYS A 40 1.08 29.08 5.54
C LYS A 40 -0.25 28.79 4.83
N ILE A 41 -0.65 27.52 4.88
CA ILE A 41 -1.91 27.05 4.28
C ILE A 41 -3.17 27.42 5.08
N GLY A 42 -3.07 28.43 5.97
CA GLY A 42 -4.20 28.94 6.74
C GLY A 42 -4.74 27.93 7.76
N ASP A 43 -6.07 27.84 7.86
CA ASP A 43 -6.75 26.96 8.83
C ASP A 43 -6.62 25.46 8.53
N PHE A 44 -6.06 25.11 7.37
CA PHE A 44 -5.80 23.72 7.00
C PHE A 44 -4.86 22.99 7.96
N LYS A 45 -4.05 23.73 8.72
CA LYS A 45 -3.18 23.18 9.78
C LYS A 45 -3.95 22.36 10.84
N ILE A 46 -5.26 22.62 11.02
CA ILE A 46 -6.10 21.90 11.97
C ILE A 46 -6.15 20.39 11.63
N PHE A 47 -6.13 20.03 10.35
CA PHE A 47 -6.15 18.62 9.91
C PHE A 47 -4.87 17.85 10.25
N GLY A 48 -3.76 18.52 10.47
CA GLY A 48 -2.48 17.90 10.78
C GLY A 48 -1.94 18.16 12.18
N GLN A 49 -2.20 19.36 12.72
CA GLN A 49 -1.66 19.82 14.02
C GLN A 49 -2.75 20.00 15.08
N GLY A 50 -4.04 19.83 14.74
CA GLY A 50 -5.13 19.89 15.67
C GLY A 50 -5.15 18.72 16.66
N GLU A 51 -5.83 18.91 17.79
CA GLU A 51 -6.08 17.88 18.79
C GLU A 51 -7.57 17.64 18.94
N VAL A 52 -7.96 16.37 18.99
CA VAL A 52 -9.32 15.94 19.31
C VAL A 52 -9.39 15.72 20.81
N PHE A 53 -10.33 16.39 21.49
CA PHE A 53 -10.46 16.38 22.95
C PHE A 53 -9.22 16.85 23.71
N GLY A 54 -8.30 17.61 23.08
CA GLY A 54 -7.09 18.14 23.74
C GLY A 54 -6.05 17.09 24.13
N ILE A 55 -6.15 15.84 23.64
CA ILE A 55 -5.24 14.74 24.00
C ILE A 55 -4.77 13.98 22.76
N ILE A 56 -5.65 13.74 21.79
CA ILE A 56 -5.35 12.88 20.63
C ILE A 56 -5.08 13.75 19.40
N PRO A 57 -3.90 13.62 18.77
CA PRO A 57 -3.63 14.31 17.51
C PRO A 57 -4.65 13.93 16.43
N VAL A 58 -5.14 14.91 15.67
CA VAL A 58 -6.08 14.69 14.55
C VAL A 58 -5.53 13.69 13.55
N THR A 59 -4.23 13.66 13.30
CA THR A 59 -3.56 12.69 12.43
C THR A 59 -3.79 11.24 12.85
N VAL A 60 -3.70 10.96 14.17
CA VAL A 60 -3.95 9.61 14.72
C VAL A 60 -5.42 9.24 14.58
N THR A 61 -6.31 10.20 14.81
CA THR A 61 -7.76 10.00 14.63
C THR A 61 -8.09 9.63 13.18
N PHE A 62 -7.54 10.35 12.20
CA PHE A 62 -7.68 10.02 10.79
C PHE A 62 -7.15 8.62 10.47
N MET A 63 -5.97 8.27 10.97
CA MET A 63 -5.39 6.93 10.79
C MET A 63 -6.34 5.83 11.31
N LEU A 64 -6.90 6.00 12.51
CA LEU A 64 -7.83 5.02 13.09
C LEU A 64 -9.14 4.92 12.31
N ILE A 65 -9.70 6.04 11.87
CA ILE A 65 -10.91 6.06 11.04
C ILE A 65 -10.65 5.32 9.72
N MET A 66 -9.56 5.61 9.04
CA MET A 66 -9.21 4.96 7.77
C MET A 66 -8.91 3.47 7.94
N LEU A 67 -8.30 3.06 9.07
CA LEU A 67 -8.10 1.66 9.42
C LEU A 67 -9.45 0.94 9.57
N VAL A 68 -10.39 1.51 10.32
CA VAL A 68 -11.73 0.92 10.52
C VAL A 68 -12.48 0.82 9.19
N ILE A 69 -12.47 1.87 8.38
CA ILE A 69 -13.10 1.88 7.06
C ILE A 69 -12.49 0.78 6.18
N THR A 70 -11.18 0.70 6.11
CA THR A 70 -10.46 -0.32 5.31
C THR A 70 -10.79 -1.73 5.82
N HIS A 71 -10.80 -1.93 7.14
CA HIS A 71 -11.16 -3.22 7.74
C HIS A 71 -12.58 -3.64 7.38
N ILE A 72 -13.54 -2.72 7.46
CA ILE A 72 -14.93 -2.98 7.10
C ILE A 72 -15.05 -3.30 5.61
N ILE A 73 -14.42 -2.52 4.74
CA ILE A 73 -14.44 -2.74 3.30
C ILE A 73 -13.88 -4.11 2.95
N LEU A 74 -12.72 -4.49 3.49
CA LEU A 74 -12.06 -5.74 3.14
C LEU A 74 -12.77 -6.96 3.73
N LYS A 75 -13.26 -6.89 4.96
CA LYS A 75 -13.79 -8.06 5.68
C LYS A 75 -15.30 -8.28 5.46
N TYR A 76 -16.07 -7.20 5.44
CA TYR A 76 -17.54 -7.30 5.50
C TYR A 76 -18.24 -7.01 4.17
N THR A 77 -17.57 -6.41 3.16
CA THR A 77 -18.21 -6.10 1.90
C THR A 77 -18.01 -7.17 0.82
N LYS A 78 -18.93 -7.20 -0.17
CA LYS A 78 -18.77 -8.02 -1.38
C LYS A 78 -17.52 -7.61 -2.17
N PHE A 79 -17.20 -6.31 -2.17
CA PHE A 79 -16.03 -5.77 -2.84
C PHE A 79 -14.72 -6.37 -2.29
N GLY A 80 -14.56 -6.42 -0.97
CA GLY A 80 -13.38 -7.03 -0.34
C GLY A 80 -13.25 -8.52 -0.69
N ARG A 81 -14.35 -9.30 -0.62
CA ARG A 81 -14.32 -10.72 -1.02
C ARG A 81 -13.91 -10.92 -2.48
N TYR A 82 -14.43 -10.11 -3.39
CA TYR A 82 -14.05 -10.17 -4.80
C TYR A 82 -12.60 -9.76 -5.02
N LEU A 83 -12.11 -8.78 -4.27
CA LEU A 83 -10.71 -8.35 -4.32
C LEU A 83 -9.75 -9.49 -3.94
N TYR A 84 -10.04 -10.22 -2.86
CA TYR A 84 -9.26 -11.39 -2.45
C TYR A 84 -9.35 -12.53 -3.46
N ALA A 85 -10.54 -12.81 -4.01
CA ALA A 85 -10.73 -13.84 -5.03
C ALA A 85 -9.92 -13.54 -6.30
N ILE A 86 -9.97 -12.29 -6.79
CA ILE A 86 -9.20 -11.84 -7.95
C ILE A 86 -7.69 -11.89 -7.68
N GLY A 87 -7.27 -11.51 -6.46
CA GLY A 87 -5.87 -11.58 -6.04
C GLY A 87 -5.34 -13.01 -5.97
N GLY A 88 -6.20 -13.98 -5.60
CA GLY A 88 -5.83 -15.40 -5.55
C GLY A 88 -5.72 -16.04 -6.94
N ASN A 89 -6.74 -15.88 -7.76
CA ASN A 89 -6.74 -16.34 -9.16
C ASN A 89 -7.76 -15.53 -9.98
N SER A 90 -7.25 -14.62 -10.82
CA SER A 90 -8.08 -13.72 -11.63
C SER A 90 -8.87 -14.46 -12.74
N GLU A 91 -8.35 -15.58 -13.27
CA GLU A 91 -9.03 -16.36 -14.29
C GLU A 91 -10.21 -17.14 -13.68
N ALA A 92 -9.99 -17.80 -12.55
CA ALA A 92 -11.04 -18.49 -11.81
C ALA A 92 -12.13 -17.52 -11.33
N ALA A 93 -11.76 -16.32 -10.86
CA ALA A 93 -12.72 -15.30 -10.47
C ALA A 93 -13.58 -14.83 -11.66
N ASN A 94 -12.97 -14.66 -12.84
CA ASN A 94 -13.68 -14.29 -14.05
C ASN A 94 -14.64 -15.42 -14.50
N ALA A 95 -14.20 -16.68 -14.46
CA ALA A 95 -15.03 -17.86 -14.76
C ALA A 95 -16.22 -17.99 -13.79
N ALA A 96 -16.07 -17.55 -12.53
CA ALA A 96 -17.13 -17.46 -11.54
C ALA A 96 -18.09 -16.26 -11.73
N GLY A 97 -17.96 -15.49 -12.84
CA GLY A 97 -18.82 -14.36 -13.16
C GLY A 97 -18.45 -13.04 -12.48
N ILE A 98 -17.29 -12.95 -11.82
CA ILE A 98 -16.82 -11.70 -11.19
C ILE A 98 -16.26 -10.78 -12.30
N GLN A 99 -16.79 -9.57 -12.37
CA GLN A 99 -16.32 -8.55 -13.33
C GLN A 99 -14.95 -7.98 -12.90
N VAL A 100 -13.88 -8.71 -13.16
CA VAL A 100 -12.51 -8.44 -12.72
C VAL A 100 -12.08 -7.00 -13.05
N CYS A 101 -12.41 -6.51 -14.24
CA CYS A 101 -12.03 -5.17 -14.68
C CYS A 101 -12.67 -4.09 -13.79
N LYS A 102 -13.97 -4.16 -13.54
CA LYS A 102 -14.67 -3.17 -12.69
C LYS A 102 -14.14 -3.16 -11.26
N ILE A 103 -13.92 -4.34 -10.66
CA ILE A 103 -13.39 -4.42 -9.29
C ILE A 103 -11.99 -3.80 -9.21
N LYS A 104 -11.13 -4.05 -10.20
CA LYS A 104 -9.80 -3.42 -10.25
C LYS A 104 -9.88 -1.90 -10.38
N TRP A 105 -10.72 -1.38 -11.27
CA TRP A 105 -10.93 0.06 -11.38
C TRP A 105 -11.41 0.68 -10.05
N THR A 106 -12.39 0.07 -9.40
CA THR A 106 -12.88 0.54 -8.10
C THR A 106 -11.78 0.53 -7.04
N ALA A 107 -10.92 -0.50 -7.04
CA ALA A 107 -9.79 -0.57 -6.11
C ALA A 107 -8.79 0.57 -6.31
N PHE A 108 -8.45 0.92 -7.56
CA PHE A 108 -7.58 2.06 -7.86
C PHE A 108 -8.22 3.39 -7.45
N ILE A 109 -9.53 3.58 -7.70
CA ILE A 109 -10.24 4.79 -7.28
C ILE A 109 -10.21 4.94 -5.75
N VAL A 110 -10.52 3.88 -5.01
CA VAL A 110 -10.48 3.89 -3.54
C VAL A 110 -9.08 4.18 -3.02
N SER A 111 -8.06 3.55 -3.62
CA SER A 111 -6.65 3.82 -3.28
C SER A 111 -6.28 5.29 -3.53
N GLY A 112 -6.72 5.88 -4.65
CA GLY A 112 -6.47 7.29 -4.97
C GLY A 112 -7.14 8.24 -3.97
N ILE A 113 -8.38 7.95 -3.54
CA ILE A 113 -9.07 8.73 -2.51
C ILE A 113 -8.30 8.68 -1.19
N PHE A 114 -7.83 7.50 -0.77
CA PHE A 114 -7.06 7.34 0.46
C PHE A 114 -5.71 8.07 0.38
N ALA A 115 -5.05 8.02 -0.76
CA ALA A 115 -3.81 8.76 -1.00
C ALA A 115 -4.05 10.29 -0.93
N ALA A 116 -5.15 10.79 -1.50
CA ALA A 116 -5.50 12.21 -1.42
C ALA A 116 -5.75 12.66 0.02
N ILE A 117 -6.47 11.86 0.82
CA ILE A 117 -6.70 12.15 2.25
C ILE A 117 -5.37 12.15 3.02
N ALA A 118 -4.50 11.19 2.77
CA ALA A 118 -3.17 11.14 3.39
C ALA A 118 -2.33 12.37 3.04
N GLY A 119 -2.37 12.81 1.78
CA GLY A 119 -1.71 14.04 1.32
C GLY A 119 -2.24 15.29 2.02
N MET A 120 -3.57 15.42 2.20
CA MET A 120 -4.17 16.54 2.94
C MET A 120 -3.72 16.56 4.41
N VAL A 121 -3.70 15.42 5.08
CA VAL A 121 -3.23 15.30 6.48
C VAL A 121 -1.75 15.66 6.57
N MET A 122 -0.93 15.21 5.63
CA MET A 122 0.50 15.51 5.57
C MET A 122 0.76 17.01 5.36
N MET A 123 0.04 17.62 4.42
CA MET A 123 0.09 19.06 4.17
C MET A 123 -0.30 19.86 5.43
N GLY A 124 -1.35 19.44 6.13
CA GLY A 124 -1.76 20.02 7.42
C GLY A 124 -0.67 19.89 8.50
N ARG A 125 -0.01 18.72 8.58
CA ARG A 125 1.06 18.45 9.54
C ARG A 125 2.28 19.34 9.33
N LEU A 126 2.70 19.52 8.08
CA LEU A 126 3.85 20.38 7.73
C LEU A 126 3.50 21.86 7.71
N ASN A 127 2.21 22.21 7.73
CA ASN A 127 1.72 23.57 7.49
C ASN A 127 2.29 24.18 6.20
N ALA A 128 2.53 23.31 5.21
CA ALA A 128 3.10 23.66 3.91
C ALA A 128 2.68 22.67 2.84
N GLY A 129 2.49 23.15 1.62
CA GLY A 129 2.38 22.36 0.42
C GLY A 129 3.75 22.22 -0.23
N ILE A 130 4.38 21.07 -0.10
CA ILE A 130 5.72 20.79 -0.63
C ILE A 130 5.56 19.76 -1.77
N PRO A 131 5.78 20.13 -3.04
CA PRO A 131 5.55 19.24 -4.17
C PRO A 131 6.34 17.93 -4.11
N SER A 132 7.56 17.93 -3.55
CA SER A 132 8.46 16.78 -3.47
C SER A 132 8.29 15.92 -2.21
N GLU A 133 7.46 16.32 -1.24
CA GLU A 133 7.37 15.66 0.07
C GLU A 133 6.89 14.20 0.01
N GLY A 134 6.02 13.88 -0.94
CA GLY A 134 5.50 12.51 -1.09
C GLY A 134 6.44 11.53 -1.79
N THR A 135 7.61 11.96 -2.22
CA THR A 135 8.53 11.10 -3.00
C THR A 135 9.07 9.97 -2.13
N GLY A 136 8.87 8.72 -2.58
CA GLY A 136 9.31 7.50 -1.87
C GLY A 136 8.28 6.92 -0.89
N TYR A 137 7.18 7.62 -0.59
CA TYR A 137 6.14 7.11 0.31
C TYR A 137 5.41 5.90 -0.26
N GLU A 138 5.36 5.77 -1.59
CA GLU A 138 4.85 4.58 -2.27
C GLU A 138 5.65 3.33 -1.91
N THR A 139 6.97 3.44 -1.85
CA THR A 139 7.86 2.33 -1.46
C THR A 139 7.73 2.00 0.02
N ASP A 140 7.63 3.00 0.89
CA ASP A 140 7.40 2.79 2.33
C ASP A 140 6.04 2.11 2.57
N ALA A 141 4.99 2.52 1.84
CA ALA A 141 3.65 1.92 1.93
C ALA A 141 3.64 0.46 1.46
N ILE A 142 4.28 0.15 0.33
CA ILE A 142 4.40 -1.22 -0.17
C ILE A 142 5.16 -2.07 0.86
N THR A 143 6.28 -1.58 1.38
CA THR A 143 7.08 -2.27 2.39
C THR A 143 6.27 -2.55 3.65
N ALA A 144 5.53 -1.55 4.15
CA ALA A 144 4.67 -1.70 5.31
C ALA A 144 3.59 -2.77 5.09
N THR A 145 2.96 -2.81 3.90
CA THR A 145 1.95 -3.84 3.61
C THR A 145 2.54 -5.24 3.54
N VAL A 146 3.72 -5.40 2.96
CA VAL A 146 4.41 -6.71 2.85
C VAL A 146 4.87 -7.20 4.21
N ILE A 147 5.53 -6.35 5.03
CA ILE A 147 5.92 -6.66 6.41
C ILE A 147 4.68 -6.99 7.25
N GLY A 148 3.56 -6.31 7.00
CA GLY A 148 2.26 -6.56 7.62
C GLY A 148 1.59 -7.87 7.19
N GLY A 149 2.25 -8.69 6.34
CA GLY A 149 1.76 -10.00 5.92
C GLY A 149 0.80 -9.97 4.73
N THR A 150 0.71 -8.85 4.01
CA THR A 150 0.00 -8.80 2.74
C THR A 150 0.86 -9.45 1.67
N SER A 151 0.28 -10.44 0.99
CA SER A 151 1.00 -11.17 -0.04
C SER A 151 1.24 -10.36 -1.30
N PHE A 152 2.48 -10.30 -1.76
CA PHE A 152 2.85 -9.65 -3.01
C PHE A 152 2.20 -10.31 -4.24
N SER A 153 1.92 -11.61 -4.18
CA SER A 153 1.20 -12.33 -5.25
C SER A 153 -0.32 -12.14 -5.21
N GLY A 154 -0.85 -11.43 -4.19
CA GLY A 154 -2.27 -11.19 -3.99
C GLY A 154 -3.00 -12.29 -3.19
N GLY A 155 -4.29 -12.10 -2.99
CA GLY A 155 -5.19 -13.06 -2.35
C GLY A 155 -5.12 -13.14 -0.82
N ALA A 156 -4.17 -12.50 -0.19
CA ALA A 156 -4.03 -12.47 1.28
C ALA A 156 -3.52 -11.12 1.78
N GLY A 157 -4.04 -10.68 2.91
CA GLY A 157 -3.67 -9.44 3.58
C GLY A 157 -4.72 -8.99 4.56
N THR A 158 -4.36 -8.14 5.52
CA THR A 158 -5.31 -7.60 6.50
C THR A 158 -4.99 -6.14 6.80
N ALA A 159 -6.03 -5.35 7.12
CA ALA A 159 -5.85 -3.95 7.50
C ALA A 159 -5.01 -3.81 8.78
N PHE A 160 -5.21 -4.68 9.77
CA PHE A 160 -4.40 -4.68 10.99
C PHE A 160 -2.94 -5.05 10.75
N GLY A 161 -2.67 -6.03 9.86
CA GLY A 161 -1.32 -6.35 9.46
C GLY A 161 -0.61 -5.15 8.84
N THR A 162 -1.30 -4.45 7.92
CA THR A 162 -0.77 -3.22 7.31
C THR A 162 -0.49 -2.13 8.35
N LEU A 163 -1.37 -1.96 9.35
CA LEU A 163 -1.10 -1.03 10.46
C LEU A 163 0.19 -1.39 11.21
N LEU A 164 0.35 -2.66 11.60
CA LEU A 164 1.56 -3.10 12.30
C LEU A 164 2.82 -2.89 11.45
N GLY A 165 2.75 -3.22 10.16
CA GLY A 165 3.85 -2.98 9.23
C GLY A 165 4.17 -1.48 9.08
N SER A 166 3.17 -0.61 9.02
CA SER A 166 3.39 0.84 8.95
C SER A 166 4.00 1.41 10.23
N LEU A 167 3.63 0.88 11.40
CA LEU A 167 4.26 1.25 12.68
C LEU A 167 5.72 0.83 12.72
N ILE A 168 6.05 -0.38 12.25
CA ILE A 168 7.44 -0.86 12.18
C ILE A 168 8.27 0.07 11.30
N ILE A 169 7.81 0.39 10.09
CA ILE A 169 8.51 1.30 9.17
C ILE A 169 8.61 2.71 9.75
N GLY A 170 7.54 3.21 10.37
CA GLY A 170 7.52 4.52 11.02
C GLY A 170 8.53 4.64 12.15
N VAL A 171 8.59 3.64 13.04
CA VAL A 171 9.57 3.58 14.13
C VAL A 171 10.99 3.48 13.58
N LEU A 172 11.22 2.66 12.56
CA LEU A 172 12.52 2.50 11.92
C LEU A 172 13.00 3.83 11.30
N ASN A 173 12.14 4.52 10.55
CA ASN A 173 12.44 5.84 10.00
C ASN A 173 12.77 6.85 11.10
N ASN A 174 12.01 6.84 12.21
CA ASN A 174 12.24 7.75 13.32
C ASN A 174 13.58 7.46 14.04
N ILE A 175 13.90 6.18 14.26
CA ILE A 175 15.20 5.80 14.86
C ILE A 175 16.36 6.25 13.97
N MET A 176 16.30 6.01 12.65
CA MET A 176 17.34 6.43 11.72
C MET A 176 17.54 7.94 11.73
N ASN A 177 16.45 8.71 11.80
CA ASN A 177 16.51 10.17 11.91
C ASN A 177 17.13 10.65 13.24
N LEU A 178 16.75 10.03 14.37
CA LEU A 178 17.29 10.36 15.70
C LEU A 178 18.79 10.01 15.81
N MET A 179 19.24 8.97 15.13
CA MET A 179 20.65 8.57 15.07
C MET A 179 21.47 9.46 14.12
N GLY A 180 20.83 10.42 13.43
CA GLY A 180 21.51 11.28 12.46
C GLY A 180 22.04 10.54 11.23
N ILE A 181 21.44 9.40 10.87
CA ILE A 181 21.84 8.63 9.70
C ILE A 181 21.51 9.43 8.45
N ASP A 182 22.49 9.53 7.56
CA ASP A 182 22.34 10.24 6.29
C ASP A 182 21.17 9.67 5.45
N SER A 183 20.42 10.57 4.78
CA SER A 183 19.25 10.20 4.00
C SER A 183 19.54 9.18 2.89
N TYR A 184 20.73 9.23 2.29
CA TYR A 184 21.14 8.26 1.28
C TYR A 184 21.36 6.86 1.86
N LEU A 185 21.93 6.78 3.08
CA LEU A 185 22.08 5.52 3.78
C LEU A 185 20.72 4.95 4.21
N GLN A 186 19.78 5.82 4.63
CA GLN A 186 18.40 5.41 4.91
C GLN A 186 17.73 4.77 3.68
N MET A 187 17.93 5.33 2.48
CA MET A 187 17.41 4.75 1.23
C MET A 187 17.99 3.35 0.96
N ILE A 188 19.27 3.14 1.20
CA ILE A 188 19.92 1.82 1.05
C ILE A 188 19.32 0.82 2.03
N ILE A 189 19.18 1.19 3.30
CA ILE A 189 18.60 0.33 4.35
C ILE A 189 17.16 -0.05 3.99
N LYS A 190 16.34 0.92 3.59
CA LYS A 190 14.96 0.68 3.15
C LYS A 190 14.90 -0.29 1.97
N GLY A 191 15.73 -0.07 0.95
CA GLY A 191 15.83 -0.97 -0.20
C GLY A 191 16.19 -2.40 0.20
N ALA A 192 17.15 -2.58 1.11
CA ALA A 192 17.53 -3.88 1.62
C ALA A 192 16.37 -4.56 2.37
N ILE A 193 15.62 -3.82 3.20
CA ILE A 193 14.45 -4.33 3.93
C ILE A 193 13.37 -4.81 2.95
N ILE A 194 13.12 -4.07 1.87
CA ILE A 194 12.15 -4.46 0.84
C ILE A 194 12.54 -5.79 0.19
N ILE A 195 13.81 -5.91 -0.22
CA ILE A 195 14.33 -7.15 -0.84
C ILE A 195 14.15 -8.32 0.14
N PHE A 196 14.50 -8.12 1.41
CA PHE A 196 14.40 -9.17 2.43
C PHE A 196 12.95 -9.58 2.69
N ALA A 197 12.03 -8.61 2.79
CA ALA A 197 10.61 -8.87 2.98
C ALA A 197 9.98 -9.66 1.81
N VAL A 198 10.32 -9.28 0.57
CA VAL A 198 9.88 -9.98 -0.63
C VAL A 198 10.44 -11.40 -0.71
N LEU A 199 11.74 -11.59 -0.38
CA LEU A 199 12.36 -12.91 -0.33
C LEU A 199 11.65 -13.84 0.66
N ILE A 200 11.33 -13.35 1.86
CA ILE A 200 10.59 -14.12 2.87
C ILE A 200 9.19 -14.51 2.36
N ASP A 201 8.45 -13.59 1.73
CA ASP A 201 7.11 -13.91 1.17
C ASP A 201 7.20 -15.00 0.10
N VAL A 202 8.16 -14.89 -0.82
CA VAL A 202 8.36 -15.87 -1.89
C VAL A 202 8.77 -17.24 -1.35
N LEU A 203 9.73 -17.28 -0.43
CA LEU A 203 10.19 -18.54 0.17
C LEU A 203 9.10 -19.24 0.99
N SER A 204 8.34 -18.49 1.78
CA SER A 204 7.22 -19.02 2.58
C SER A 204 6.13 -19.67 1.71
N LYS A 205 5.87 -19.14 0.52
CA LYS A 205 4.91 -19.73 -0.43
C LYS A 205 5.44 -20.97 -1.09
N THR A 206 6.69 -20.97 -1.49
CA THR A 206 7.32 -22.14 -2.12
C THR A 206 7.30 -23.36 -1.19
N GLN A 207 7.52 -23.16 0.12
CA GLN A 207 7.42 -24.22 1.11
C GLN A 207 5.98 -24.74 1.28
N LYS A 208 4.98 -23.86 1.35
CA LYS A 208 3.57 -24.26 1.46
C LYS A 208 3.09 -25.10 0.26
N ILE A 209 3.57 -24.79 -0.93
CA ILE A 209 3.26 -25.57 -2.15
C ILE A 209 3.92 -26.95 -2.08
N LYS A 210 5.18 -27.07 -1.67
CA LYS A 210 5.87 -28.36 -1.53
C LYS A 210 5.20 -29.27 -0.49
N VAL A 211 4.82 -28.74 0.66
CA VAL A 211 4.12 -29.52 1.70
C VAL A 211 2.77 -30.03 1.21
N LYS A 212 2.02 -29.24 0.44
CA LYS A 212 0.71 -29.63 -0.10
C LYS A 212 0.82 -30.72 -1.19
N ILE A 213 1.94 -30.79 -1.91
CA ILE A 213 2.20 -31.85 -2.92
C ILE A 213 2.68 -33.15 -2.27
N MET A 214 3.36 -33.06 -1.12
CA MET A 214 3.89 -34.21 -0.40
C MET A 214 2.89 -34.84 0.59
N ALA A 215 1.74 -34.23 0.87
CA ALA A 215 0.70 -34.85 1.67
C ALA A 215 0.03 -35.97 0.85
N PRO A 216 0.17 -37.25 1.20
CA PRO A 216 -0.50 -38.33 0.48
C PRO A 216 -2.02 -38.13 0.60
N ALA A 217 -2.75 -38.45 -0.47
CA ALA A 217 -4.19 -38.58 -0.42
C ALA A 217 -4.55 -39.83 0.41
N GLU A 218 -4.44 -39.72 1.74
CA GLU A 218 -4.98 -40.70 2.66
C GLU A 218 -6.49 -40.48 2.76
N GLY A 219 -7.26 -41.41 2.29
CA GLY A 219 -8.69 -41.46 2.59
C GLY A 219 -9.64 -41.75 1.43
N GLY A 220 -9.34 -42.75 0.63
CA GLY A 220 -10.28 -43.26 -0.37
C GLY A 220 -10.39 -44.78 -0.35
N GLN A 221 -10.64 -45.36 0.84
CA GLN A 221 -11.13 -46.75 0.94
C GLN A 221 -11.89 -46.89 2.28
N LYS A 222 -13.21 -46.72 2.19
CA LYS A 222 -14.20 -47.57 2.88
C LYS A 222 -15.57 -47.22 2.35
#